data_2e1c1e319ad736a0890e8bee86deb942
#
_entry.id   2e1c1e319ad736a0890e8bee86deb942
#
_cell.length_a   1.000
_cell.length_b   1.000
_cell.length_c   1.000
_cell.angle_alpha   90.00
_cell.angle_beta   90.00
_cell.angle_gamma   90.00
#
_symmetry.space_group_name_H-M   'P 1'
#
loop_
_entity.id
_entity.type
_entity.pdbx_description
1 polymer ?
#
loop_
_entity_poly.entity_id
_entity_poly.type
_entity_poly.pdbx_seq_one_letter_code
_entity_poly.pdbx_strand_id
1 'polypeptide(L)'
;MHLGLMAYQLAKDWDAETTAKMCRDGKMESFEFFAEPSYKQKVGLDMQAAEAKKIRKVFADNNVHIAGLAITERYDWPNVAQVKEAIARTKQYVLLAVDIGAPRLRCLGDKLHENEPKSWTIARIANALAEIVHYSSGLGVDVGFEMHGSFTNWEDALEVVKRVNHPRCYLIHNSQPGNTPPDDFDRVFDILRPHIGHVHFHDLLDAKFPYKKFIRRLRDSNYEGYCSLELEPSQDPLRVLHLTRALFEEFVAK
;
A
#
# COMPACT_ATOMS: atom_id res chain seq x y z
N MET A 1 -2.26 1.32 15.58
CA MET A 1 -1.69 0.48 14.51
C MET A 1 -2.55 -0.75 14.31
N HIS A 2 -3.04 -0.99 13.10
CA HIS A 2 -4.03 -2.01 12.74
C HIS A 2 -3.45 -2.99 11.75
N LEU A 3 -3.58 -4.31 12.01
CA LEU A 3 -3.12 -5.34 11.09
C LEU A 3 -4.22 -5.69 10.08
N GLY A 4 -3.89 -5.64 8.81
CA GLY A 4 -4.76 -6.00 7.70
C GLY A 4 -4.10 -6.97 6.74
N LEU A 5 -4.86 -7.35 5.72
CA LEU A 5 -4.38 -8.19 4.61
C LEU A 5 -4.47 -7.38 3.32
N MET A 6 -3.54 -7.59 2.40
CA MET A 6 -3.61 -7.07 1.04
C MET A 6 -4.06 -8.15 0.05
N ALA A 7 -4.71 -7.75 -1.02
CA ALA A 7 -4.92 -8.57 -2.20
C ALA A 7 -3.56 -8.88 -2.84
N TYR A 8 -2.90 -9.90 -2.33
CA TYR A 8 -1.64 -10.46 -2.81
C TYR A 8 -1.82 -11.97 -3.05
N GLN A 9 -0.78 -12.74 -3.15
CA GLN A 9 -0.85 -14.14 -3.60
C GLN A 9 -1.77 -15.01 -2.75
N LEU A 10 -1.80 -14.83 -1.41
CA LEU A 10 -2.67 -15.59 -0.51
C LEU A 10 -4.16 -15.37 -0.83
N ALA A 11 -4.54 -14.14 -1.09
CA ALA A 11 -5.95 -13.76 -1.30
C ALA A 11 -6.36 -13.66 -2.78
N LYS A 12 -5.45 -13.93 -3.71
CA LYS A 12 -5.66 -13.77 -5.16
C LYS A 12 -6.91 -14.46 -5.68
N ASP A 13 -7.16 -15.66 -5.16
CA ASP A 13 -8.24 -16.53 -5.63
C ASP A 13 -9.52 -16.46 -4.78
N TRP A 14 -9.62 -15.52 -3.85
CA TRP A 14 -10.83 -15.29 -3.06
C TRP A 14 -11.69 -14.20 -3.70
N ASP A 15 -12.99 -14.44 -3.82
CA ASP A 15 -13.93 -13.37 -4.13
C ASP A 15 -14.11 -12.41 -2.94
N ALA A 16 -14.84 -11.32 -3.12
CA ALA A 16 -14.99 -10.31 -2.08
C ALA A 16 -15.65 -10.86 -0.80
N GLU A 17 -16.62 -11.78 -0.91
CA GLU A 17 -17.33 -12.38 0.21
C GLU A 17 -16.40 -13.31 1.01
N THR A 18 -15.67 -14.19 0.30
CA THR A 18 -14.65 -15.06 0.90
C THR A 18 -13.55 -14.25 1.56
N THR A 19 -13.08 -13.17 0.90
CA THR A 19 -12.03 -12.29 1.42
C THR A 19 -12.44 -11.65 2.74
N ALA A 20 -13.65 -11.04 2.79
CA ALA A 20 -14.14 -10.41 4.00
C ALA A 20 -14.32 -11.41 5.16
N LYS A 21 -14.84 -12.62 4.85
CA LYS A 21 -14.95 -13.71 5.82
C LYS A 21 -13.59 -14.17 6.35
N MET A 22 -12.62 -14.39 5.46
CA MET A 22 -11.27 -14.82 5.84
C MET A 22 -10.57 -13.76 6.69
N CYS A 23 -10.71 -12.48 6.35
CA CYS A 23 -10.19 -11.39 7.18
C CYS A 23 -10.83 -11.40 8.58
N ARG A 24 -12.16 -11.47 8.68
CA ARG A 24 -12.86 -11.54 9.97
C ARG A 24 -12.40 -12.74 10.79
N ASP A 25 -12.44 -13.95 10.20
CA ASP A 25 -12.11 -15.20 10.89
C ASP A 25 -10.62 -15.25 11.28
N GLY A 26 -9.72 -14.68 10.44
CA GLY A 26 -8.29 -14.52 10.70
C GLY A 26 -7.93 -13.34 11.61
N LYS A 27 -8.92 -12.56 12.10
CA LYS A 27 -8.75 -11.36 12.93
C LYS A 27 -7.92 -10.25 12.26
N MET A 28 -8.04 -10.14 10.93
CA MET A 28 -7.51 -9.00 10.18
C MET A 28 -8.50 -7.85 10.25
N GLU A 29 -8.03 -6.67 10.67
CA GLU A 29 -8.88 -5.50 10.90
C GLU A 29 -9.25 -4.78 9.59
N SER A 30 -8.46 -5.01 8.53
CA SER A 30 -8.67 -4.36 7.24
C SER A 30 -8.22 -5.20 6.06
N PHE A 31 -8.66 -4.77 4.87
CA PHE A 31 -8.22 -5.33 3.60
C PHE A 31 -7.88 -4.22 2.61
N GLU A 32 -6.77 -4.37 1.90
CA GLU A 32 -6.34 -3.50 0.81
C GLU A 32 -6.57 -4.21 -0.53
N PHE A 33 -7.40 -3.63 -1.37
CA PHE A 33 -7.68 -4.18 -2.70
C PHE A 33 -6.53 -3.92 -3.67
N PHE A 34 -6.44 -4.77 -4.68
CA PHE A 34 -5.55 -4.57 -5.81
C PHE A 34 -6.37 -4.58 -7.11
N ALA A 35 -6.32 -3.48 -7.85
CA ALA A 35 -7.02 -3.32 -9.12
C ALA A 35 -6.28 -4.05 -10.25
N GLU A 36 -6.33 -5.38 -10.21
CA GLU A 36 -5.68 -6.28 -11.15
C GLU A 36 -6.70 -7.32 -11.65
N PRO A 37 -6.96 -7.42 -12.97
CA PRO A 37 -8.01 -8.29 -13.52
C PRO A 37 -7.87 -9.77 -13.18
N SER A 38 -6.67 -10.25 -12.87
CA SER A 38 -6.40 -11.64 -12.49
C SER A 38 -6.88 -11.99 -11.08
N TYR A 39 -7.23 -11.00 -10.26
CA TYR A 39 -7.70 -11.21 -8.88
C TYR A 39 -9.22 -11.43 -8.84
N LYS A 40 -9.66 -12.44 -8.09
CA LYS A 40 -11.09 -12.81 -8.03
C LYS A 40 -12.00 -11.79 -7.31
N GLN A 41 -11.42 -10.82 -6.59
CA GLN A 41 -12.19 -9.68 -6.06
C GLN A 41 -12.77 -8.80 -7.18
N LYS A 42 -12.17 -8.83 -8.38
CA LYS A 42 -12.61 -8.11 -9.59
C LYS A 42 -12.84 -6.61 -9.39
N VAL A 43 -11.97 -5.99 -8.59
CA VAL A 43 -11.96 -4.53 -8.43
C VAL A 43 -11.16 -3.92 -9.57
N GLY A 44 -11.81 -3.14 -10.43
CA GLY A 44 -11.19 -2.55 -11.61
C GLY A 44 -12.06 -1.44 -12.22
N LEU A 45 -11.55 -0.75 -13.25
CA LEU A 45 -12.23 0.39 -13.88
C LEU A 45 -13.53 0.01 -14.63
N ASP A 46 -13.76 -1.25 -14.88
CA ASP A 46 -14.97 -1.80 -15.47
C ASP A 46 -16.08 -2.12 -14.46
N MET A 47 -15.76 -1.98 -13.15
CA MET A 47 -16.69 -2.24 -12.05
C MET A 47 -17.89 -1.28 -12.09
N GLN A 48 -19.08 -1.83 -11.94
CA GLN A 48 -20.31 -1.04 -11.87
C GLN A 48 -20.54 -0.51 -10.44
N ALA A 49 -21.18 0.65 -10.30
CA ALA A 49 -21.46 1.27 -8.99
C ALA A 49 -22.25 0.36 -8.04
N ALA A 50 -23.13 -0.50 -8.56
CA ALA A 50 -23.86 -1.47 -7.76
C ALA A 50 -22.94 -2.54 -7.13
N GLU A 51 -21.90 -2.97 -7.87
CA GLU A 51 -20.89 -3.92 -7.38
C GLU A 51 -19.98 -3.29 -6.33
N ALA A 52 -19.55 -2.05 -6.56
CA ALA A 52 -18.77 -1.29 -5.57
C ALA A 52 -19.55 -1.13 -4.24
N LYS A 53 -20.84 -0.81 -4.32
CA LYS A 53 -21.74 -0.73 -3.14
C LYS A 53 -21.89 -2.09 -2.45
N LYS A 54 -21.98 -3.19 -3.21
CA LYS A 54 -22.03 -4.55 -2.64
C LYS A 54 -20.75 -4.86 -1.88
N ILE A 55 -19.56 -4.55 -2.45
CA ILE A 55 -18.27 -4.74 -1.78
C ILE A 55 -18.22 -3.98 -0.45
N ARG A 56 -18.54 -2.68 -0.46
CA ARG A 56 -18.59 -1.89 0.79
C ARG A 56 -19.44 -2.54 1.86
N LYS A 57 -20.65 -3.00 1.46
CA LYS A 57 -21.57 -3.65 2.39
C LYS A 57 -21.00 -4.96 2.94
N VAL A 58 -20.45 -5.82 2.09
CA VAL A 58 -19.86 -7.10 2.48
C VAL A 58 -18.75 -6.91 3.52
N PHE A 59 -17.85 -5.96 3.31
CA PHE A 59 -16.77 -5.67 4.24
C PHE A 59 -17.29 -5.06 5.55
N ALA A 60 -18.24 -4.14 5.48
CA ALA A 60 -18.87 -3.56 6.67
C ALA A 60 -19.62 -4.61 7.52
N ASP A 61 -20.40 -5.50 6.88
CA ASP A 61 -21.12 -6.58 7.55
C ASP A 61 -20.18 -7.58 8.26
N ASN A 62 -18.93 -7.70 7.81
CA ASN A 62 -17.90 -8.52 8.43
C ASN A 62 -17.00 -7.75 9.42
N ASN A 63 -17.26 -6.46 9.66
CA ASN A 63 -16.44 -5.59 10.50
C ASN A 63 -14.96 -5.54 10.05
N VAL A 64 -14.73 -5.52 8.74
CA VAL A 64 -13.41 -5.39 8.11
C VAL A 64 -13.35 -4.04 7.37
N HIS A 65 -12.37 -3.21 7.70
CA HIS A 65 -12.19 -1.92 7.03
C HIS A 65 -11.55 -2.09 5.65
N ILE A 66 -11.93 -1.26 4.69
CA ILE A 66 -11.21 -1.16 3.42
C ILE A 66 -10.05 -0.20 3.64
N ALA A 67 -8.81 -0.72 3.65
CA ALA A 67 -7.62 0.06 3.95
C ALA A 67 -7.16 0.91 2.77
N GLY A 68 -7.37 0.45 1.54
CA GLY A 68 -6.90 1.14 0.34
C GLY A 68 -7.20 0.37 -0.94
N LEU A 69 -6.83 0.99 -2.06
CA LEU A 69 -6.83 0.41 -3.40
C LEU A 69 -5.42 0.53 -3.99
N ALA A 70 -4.77 -0.59 -4.25
CA ALA A 70 -3.50 -0.62 -4.97
C ALA A 70 -3.75 -0.66 -6.49
N ILE A 71 -2.92 0.05 -7.24
CA ILE A 71 -2.96 0.09 -8.71
C ILE A 71 -1.57 -0.17 -9.29
N THR A 72 -1.50 -0.49 -10.59
CA THR A 72 -0.27 -0.75 -11.32
C THR A 72 0.25 0.44 -12.12
N GLU A 73 -0.44 1.58 -12.06
CA GLU A 73 -0.04 2.77 -12.79
C GLU A 73 1.32 3.29 -12.30
N ARG A 74 2.16 3.66 -13.28
CA ARG A 74 3.52 4.11 -13.06
C ARG A 74 3.75 5.44 -13.75
N TYR A 75 4.61 6.27 -13.17
CA TYR A 75 4.86 7.65 -13.63
C TYR A 75 6.33 7.89 -13.99
N ASP A 76 7.14 6.83 -13.99
CA ASP A 76 8.57 6.86 -14.29
C ASP A 76 8.90 6.92 -15.79
N TRP A 77 7.90 6.69 -16.67
CA TRP A 77 8.11 6.63 -18.12
C TRP A 77 8.78 7.87 -18.69
N PRO A 78 9.89 7.75 -19.48
CA PRO A 78 10.49 8.89 -20.19
C PRO A 78 9.52 9.54 -21.18
N ASN A 79 8.57 8.77 -21.73
CA ASN A 79 7.56 9.28 -22.64
C ASN A 79 6.45 10.03 -21.89
N VAL A 80 6.38 11.34 -22.09
CA VAL A 80 5.40 12.23 -21.44
C VAL A 80 3.94 11.83 -21.73
N ALA A 81 3.65 11.29 -22.93
CA ALA A 81 2.29 10.84 -23.27
C ALA A 81 1.85 9.68 -22.38
N GLN A 82 2.73 8.71 -22.13
CA GLN A 82 2.46 7.57 -21.22
C GLN A 82 2.20 8.05 -19.80
N VAL A 83 2.96 9.03 -19.31
CA VAL A 83 2.74 9.61 -17.98
C VAL A 83 1.37 10.30 -17.89
N LYS A 84 1.00 11.10 -18.91
CA LYS A 84 -0.32 11.74 -18.96
C LYS A 84 -1.48 10.73 -18.98
N GLU A 85 -1.34 9.65 -19.73
CA GLU A 85 -2.32 8.57 -19.75
C GLU A 85 -2.42 7.87 -18.38
N ALA A 86 -1.28 7.57 -17.74
CA ALA A 86 -1.25 6.99 -16.40
C ALA A 86 -1.94 7.90 -15.38
N ILE A 87 -1.69 9.22 -15.40
CA ILE A 87 -2.38 10.20 -14.54
C ILE A 87 -3.90 10.19 -14.82
N ALA A 88 -4.31 10.17 -16.08
CA ALA A 88 -5.73 10.16 -16.44
C ALA A 88 -6.42 8.88 -15.92
N ARG A 89 -5.81 7.70 -16.09
CA ARG A 89 -6.33 6.44 -15.53
C ARG A 89 -6.32 6.45 -14.00
N THR A 90 -5.28 7.01 -13.39
CA THR A 90 -5.22 7.12 -11.91
C THR A 90 -6.38 7.94 -11.37
N LYS A 91 -6.78 9.03 -12.03
CA LYS A 91 -7.95 9.81 -11.63
C LYS A 91 -9.26 8.99 -11.70
N GLN A 92 -9.37 8.04 -12.64
CA GLN A 92 -10.51 7.10 -12.68
C GLN A 92 -10.43 6.11 -11.50
N TYR A 93 -9.25 5.62 -11.14
CA TYR A 93 -9.07 4.79 -9.94
C TYR A 93 -9.35 5.56 -8.64
N VAL A 94 -9.13 6.86 -8.59
CA VAL A 94 -9.55 7.70 -7.43
C VAL A 94 -11.08 7.65 -7.28
N LEU A 95 -11.84 7.76 -8.38
CA LEU A 95 -13.31 7.64 -8.33
C LEU A 95 -13.74 6.24 -7.89
N LEU A 96 -13.10 5.20 -8.43
CA LEU A 96 -13.36 3.82 -7.97
C LEU A 96 -13.04 3.64 -6.47
N ALA A 97 -11.95 4.23 -5.98
CA ALA A 97 -11.61 4.21 -4.56
C ALA A 97 -12.73 4.84 -3.69
N VAL A 98 -13.29 5.99 -4.14
CA VAL A 98 -14.47 6.60 -3.50
C VAL A 98 -15.66 5.63 -3.50
N ASP A 99 -15.95 5.00 -4.65
CA ASP A 99 -17.10 4.10 -4.80
C ASP A 99 -17.00 2.87 -3.91
N ILE A 100 -15.83 2.24 -3.80
CA ILE A 100 -15.62 1.10 -2.90
C ILE A 100 -15.37 1.52 -1.44
N GLY A 101 -15.19 2.81 -1.17
CA GLY A 101 -14.90 3.34 0.18
C GLY A 101 -13.47 3.17 0.64
N ALA A 102 -12.52 3.06 -0.30
CA ALA A 102 -11.09 3.04 0.01
C ALA A 102 -10.57 4.46 0.27
N PRO A 103 -9.98 4.74 1.45
CA PRO A 103 -9.54 6.09 1.80
C PRO A 103 -8.19 6.47 1.18
N ARG A 104 -7.54 5.56 0.48
CA ARG A 104 -6.22 5.77 -0.12
C ARG A 104 -6.04 5.00 -1.41
N LEU A 105 -5.15 5.53 -2.25
CA LEU A 105 -4.67 4.90 -3.46
C LEU A 105 -3.17 4.64 -3.35
N ARG A 106 -2.70 3.41 -3.64
CA ARG A 106 -1.28 3.08 -3.72
C ARG A 106 -0.79 3.25 -5.14
N CYS A 107 0.24 4.09 -5.34
CA CYS A 107 0.91 4.40 -6.59
C CYS A 107 2.36 3.94 -6.59
N LEU A 108 2.90 3.64 -7.78
CA LEU A 108 4.27 3.16 -8.00
C LEU A 108 5.12 4.14 -8.79
N GLY A 109 6.44 4.13 -8.51
CA GLY A 109 7.47 4.69 -9.39
C GLY A 109 8.13 3.63 -10.25
N ASP A 110 8.49 2.53 -9.65
CA ASP A 110 9.09 1.29 -10.12
C ASP A 110 10.51 1.41 -10.68
N LYS A 111 10.78 2.20 -11.71
CA LYS A 111 12.11 2.23 -12.37
C LYS A 111 12.79 3.58 -12.37
N LEU A 112 14.10 3.57 -12.17
CA LEU A 112 15.02 4.62 -12.60
C LEU A 112 15.60 4.20 -13.96
N HIS A 113 15.60 5.11 -14.92
CA HIS A 113 16.04 4.81 -16.29
C HIS A 113 17.53 5.18 -16.46
N GLU A 114 18.33 4.24 -17.00
CA GLU A 114 19.79 4.39 -17.14
C GLU A 114 20.18 5.51 -18.14
N ASN A 115 19.33 5.82 -19.09
CA ASN A 115 19.59 6.77 -20.17
C ASN A 115 19.22 8.22 -19.82
N GLU A 116 18.87 8.52 -18.57
CA GLU A 116 18.54 9.87 -18.11
C GLU A 116 19.04 10.11 -16.67
N PRO A 117 19.28 11.36 -16.26
CA PRO A 117 19.58 11.66 -14.87
C PRO A 117 18.45 11.20 -13.93
N LYS A 118 18.80 10.50 -12.86
CA LYS A 118 17.87 10.03 -11.81
C LYS A 118 16.93 11.14 -11.33
N SER A 119 17.43 12.36 -11.19
CA SER A 119 16.64 13.52 -10.77
C SER A 119 15.48 13.86 -11.70
N TRP A 120 15.56 13.50 -12.98
CA TRP A 120 14.47 13.73 -13.94
C TRP A 120 13.33 12.74 -13.74
N THR A 121 13.65 11.46 -13.52
CA THR A 121 12.64 10.44 -13.19
C THR A 121 11.94 10.79 -11.87
N ILE A 122 12.70 11.15 -10.84
CA ILE A 122 12.14 11.58 -9.54
C ILE A 122 11.23 12.79 -9.70
N ALA A 123 11.65 13.82 -10.45
CA ALA A 123 10.84 15.01 -10.69
C ALA A 123 9.55 14.69 -11.46
N ARG A 124 9.63 13.82 -12.45
CA ARG A 124 8.48 13.38 -13.25
C ARG A 124 7.43 12.66 -12.41
N ILE A 125 7.86 11.71 -11.57
CA ILE A 125 6.98 11.01 -10.63
C ILE A 125 6.37 11.99 -9.64
N ALA A 126 7.17 12.87 -9.04
CA ALA A 126 6.69 13.84 -8.07
C ALA A 126 5.63 14.80 -8.68
N ASN A 127 5.86 15.29 -9.93
CA ASN A 127 4.90 16.12 -10.61
C ASN A 127 3.58 15.38 -10.91
N ALA A 128 3.65 14.10 -11.31
CA ALA A 128 2.46 13.28 -11.53
C ALA A 128 1.67 13.07 -10.23
N LEU A 129 2.35 12.71 -9.14
CA LEU A 129 1.70 12.52 -7.85
C LEU A 129 1.14 13.82 -7.29
N ALA A 130 1.79 14.97 -7.51
CA ALA A 130 1.26 16.29 -7.13
C ALA A 130 -0.07 16.59 -7.85
N GLU A 131 -0.16 16.31 -9.15
CA GLU A 131 -1.40 16.47 -9.91
C GLU A 131 -2.49 15.52 -9.41
N ILE A 132 -2.15 14.26 -9.13
CA ILE A 132 -3.07 13.25 -8.64
C ILE A 132 -3.59 13.63 -7.24
N VAL A 133 -2.71 13.98 -6.31
CA VAL A 133 -3.12 14.30 -4.93
C VAL A 133 -3.94 15.60 -4.87
N HIS A 134 -3.66 16.56 -5.72
CA HIS A 134 -4.50 17.76 -5.84
C HIS A 134 -5.93 17.41 -6.28
N TYR A 135 -6.09 16.48 -7.22
CA TYR A 135 -7.40 15.98 -7.64
C TYR A 135 -8.08 15.15 -6.56
N SER A 136 -7.38 14.20 -5.94
CA SER A 136 -7.94 13.21 -5.03
C SER A 136 -8.26 13.78 -3.63
N SER A 137 -7.56 14.83 -3.21
CA SER A 137 -7.76 15.46 -1.89
C SER A 137 -9.16 16.03 -1.72
N GLY A 138 -9.76 16.61 -2.77
CA GLY A 138 -11.14 17.07 -2.78
C GLY A 138 -12.18 15.96 -2.67
N LEU A 139 -11.79 14.72 -2.94
CA LEU A 139 -12.61 13.51 -2.89
C LEU A 139 -12.36 12.66 -1.63
N GLY A 140 -11.47 13.12 -0.75
CA GLY A 140 -11.16 12.41 0.49
C GLY A 140 -10.22 11.22 0.34
N VAL A 141 -9.57 11.03 -0.83
CA VAL A 141 -8.65 9.92 -1.09
C VAL A 141 -7.20 10.39 -0.98
N ASP A 142 -6.41 9.72 -0.15
CA ASP A 142 -4.98 9.95 -0.01
C ASP A 142 -4.17 9.24 -1.10
N VAL A 143 -2.94 9.69 -1.32
CA VAL A 143 -2.01 9.08 -2.27
C VAL A 143 -0.80 8.53 -1.53
N GLY A 144 -0.62 7.21 -1.56
CA GLY A 144 0.55 6.54 -1.03
C GLY A 144 1.53 6.19 -2.15
N PHE A 145 2.77 6.65 -2.03
CA PHE A 145 3.86 6.25 -2.92
C PHE A 145 4.61 5.07 -2.31
N GLU A 146 4.53 3.91 -2.95
CA GLU A 146 5.17 2.71 -2.42
C GLU A 146 6.67 2.68 -2.72
N MET A 147 7.43 2.30 -1.70
CA MET A 147 8.88 2.07 -1.78
C MET A 147 9.15 0.71 -2.47
N HIS A 148 9.02 0.68 -3.80
CA HIS A 148 9.09 -0.52 -4.63
C HIS A 148 10.06 -0.37 -5.80
N GLY A 149 10.58 -1.48 -6.34
CA GLY A 149 11.51 -1.47 -7.49
C GLY A 149 12.77 -0.67 -7.21
N SER A 150 13.16 0.25 -8.10
CA SER A 150 14.29 1.16 -7.86
C SER A 150 14.10 2.07 -6.66
N PHE A 151 12.86 2.34 -6.26
CA PHE A 151 12.48 3.17 -5.11
C PHE A 151 12.42 2.38 -3.79
N THR A 152 12.96 1.15 -3.74
CA THR A 152 13.37 0.52 -2.47
C THR A 152 14.51 1.30 -1.82
N ASN A 153 15.30 2.06 -2.60
CA ASN A 153 16.22 3.05 -2.05
C ASN A 153 15.42 4.14 -1.33
N TRP A 154 15.59 4.22 -0.01
CA TRP A 154 14.80 5.09 0.84
C TRP A 154 15.01 6.60 0.55
N GLU A 155 16.21 7.01 0.15
CA GLU A 155 16.52 8.41 -0.16
C GLU A 155 15.76 8.88 -1.40
N ASP A 156 15.73 8.06 -2.43
CA ASP A 156 15.02 8.35 -3.68
C ASP A 156 13.50 8.39 -3.48
N ALA A 157 12.95 7.44 -2.71
CA ALA A 157 11.53 7.43 -2.37
C ALA A 157 11.14 8.66 -1.53
N LEU A 158 11.95 8.99 -0.54
CA LEU A 158 11.73 10.16 0.31
C LEU A 158 11.79 11.47 -0.50
N GLU A 159 12.72 11.56 -1.45
CA GLU A 159 12.85 12.74 -2.32
C GLU A 159 11.58 12.95 -3.16
N VAL A 160 10.94 11.87 -3.66
CA VAL A 160 9.67 11.97 -4.38
C VAL A 160 8.62 12.65 -3.51
N VAL A 161 8.33 12.12 -2.32
CA VAL A 161 7.24 12.67 -1.48
C VAL A 161 7.56 14.05 -0.93
N LYS A 162 8.83 14.36 -0.67
CA LYS A 162 9.26 15.72 -0.28
C LYS A 162 9.03 16.73 -1.40
N ARG A 163 9.24 16.36 -2.66
CA ARG A 163 8.95 17.23 -3.80
C ARG A 163 7.45 17.44 -4.01
N VAL A 164 6.63 16.41 -3.79
CA VAL A 164 5.16 16.55 -3.83
C VAL A 164 4.69 17.54 -2.75
N ASN A 165 5.27 17.50 -1.56
CA ASN A 165 5.03 18.40 -0.44
C ASN A 165 3.53 18.63 -0.15
N HIS A 166 2.77 17.54 -0.03
CA HIS A 166 1.33 17.60 0.24
C HIS A 166 0.98 16.68 1.42
N PRO A 167 0.16 17.12 2.41
CA PRO A 167 -0.11 16.35 3.63
C PRO A 167 -0.87 15.03 3.38
N ARG A 168 -1.52 14.89 2.23
CA ARG A 168 -2.23 13.67 1.81
C ARG A 168 -1.41 12.83 0.81
N CYS A 169 -0.10 13.10 0.65
CA CYS A 169 0.84 12.27 -0.10
C CYS A 169 1.95 11.80 0.83
N TYR A 170 2.15 10.50 0.93
CA TYR A 170 3.07 9.87 1.89
C TYR A 170 3.71 8.60 1.33
N LEU A 171 4.70 8.08 2.04
CA LEU A 171 5.33 6.80 1.75
C LEU A 171 4.48 5.63 2.21
N ILE A 172 4.38 4.60 1.37
CA ILE A 172 4.04 3.24 1.79
C ILE A 172 5.34 2.49 1.97
N HIS A 173 5.66 2.14 3.22
CA HIS A 173 6.89 1.42 3.55
C HIS A 173 6.70 -0.08 3.28
N ASN A 174 7.43 -0.62 2.33
CA ASN A 174 7.29 -2.02 1.90
C ASN A 174 8.33 -2.95 2.55
N SER A 175 8.56 -2.85 3.83
CA SER A 175 9.34 -3.77 4.71
C SER A 175 10.42 -4.63 4.05
N GLN A 176 11.19 -4.05 3.12
CA GLN A 176 12.32 -4.69 2.45
C GLN A 176 13.64 -4.10 2.95
N PRO A 177 14.75 -4.83 2.91
CA PRO A 177 16.05 -4.36 3.42
C PRO A 177 16.51 -3.03 2.83
N GLY A 178 16.20 -2.75 1.56
CA GLY A 178 16.53 -1.47 0.91
C GLY A 178 15.74 -0.28 1.43
N ASN A 179 14.55 -0.51 2.03
CA ASN A 179 13.72 0.57 2.57
C ASN A 179 14.23 1.11 3.90
N THR A 180 14.82 0.25 4.71
CA THR A 180 15.45 0.62 5.99
C THR A 180 16.61 -0.34 6.22
N PRO A 181 17.85 0.03 5.81
CA PRO A 181 19.01 -0.83 5.92
C PRO A 181 19.24 -1.27 7.38
N PRO A 182 19.47 -2.58 7.64
CA PRO A 182 19.61 -3.10 9.01
C PRO A 182 20.73 -2.42 9.82
N ASP A 183 21.85 -2.11 9.17
CA ASP A 183 23.02 -1.51 9.82
C ASP A 183 22.81 -0.04 10.22
N ASP A 184 21.82 0.63 9.65
CA ASP A 184 21.49 2.04 9.91
C ASP A 184 20.01 2.25 10.23
N PHE A 185 19.39 1.20 10.74
CA PHE A 185 17.94 1.09 10.89
C PHE A 185 17.32 2.27 11.66
N ASP A 186 17.86 2.60 12.84
CA ASP A 186 17.23 3.60 13.71
C ASP A 186 17.28 4.99 13.09
N ARG A 187 18.42 5.39 12.52
CA ARG A 187 18.58 6.69 11.86
C ARG A 187 17.62 6.80 10.65
N VAL A 188 17.60 5.79 9.79
CA VAL A 188 16.75 5.80 8.60
C VAL A 188 15.28 5.77 8.98
N PHE A 189 14.90 4.96 9.98
CA PHE A 189 13.53 4.94 10.49
C PHE A 189 13.10 6.34 10.98
N ASP A 190 13.92 7.02 11.77
CA ASP A 190 13.58 8.34 12.30
C ASP A 190 13.39 9.39 11.19
N ILE A 191 14.19 9.30 10.14
CA ILE A 191 14.04 10.15 8.94
C ILE A 191 12.74 9.86 8.19
N LEU A 192 12.41 8.58 7.99
CA LEU A 192 11.25 8.17 7.20
C LEU A 192 9.93 8.29 7.96
N ARG A 193 9.94 8.06 9.29
CA ARG A 193 8.73 7.95 10.10
C ARG A 193 7.71 9.07 9.92
N PRO A 194 8.08 10.36 9.83
CA PRO A 194 7.14 11.46 9.59
C PRO A 194 6.42 11.37 8.24
N HIS A 195 6.96 10.61 7.31
CA HIS A 195 6.45 10.48 5.95
C HIS A 195 5.73 9.14 5.70
N ILE A 196 5.78 8.19 6.65
CA ILE A 196 5.10 6.88 6.53
C ILE A 196 3.63 7.03 6.90
N GLY A 197 2.74 6.84 5.91
CA GLY A 197 1.29 6.83 6.11
C GLY A 197 0.66 5.44 6.01
N HIS A 198 1.38 4.47 5.44
CA HIS A 198 0.96 3.08 5.33
C HIS A 198 2.17 2.14 5.32
N VAL A 199 1.93 0.86 5.65
CA VAL A 199 3.00 -0.15 5.70
C VAL A 199 2.52 -1.43 5.02
N HIS A 200 3.37 -2.02 4.16
CA HIS A 200 3.24 -3.38 3.70
C HIS A 200 4.21 -4.27 4.45
N PHE A 201 3.70 -5.32 5.07
CA PHE A 201 4.48 -6.39 5.68
C PHE A 201 4.46 -7.63 4.81
N HIS A 202 5.57 -8.33 4.75
CA HIS A 202 5.67 -9.69 4.22
C HIS A 202 5.61 -10.73 5.35
N ASP A 203 6.27 -11.87 5.18
CA ASP A 203 6.39 -12.86 6.25
C ASP A 203 7.15 -12.24 7.45
N LEU A 204 6.48 -12.11 8.57
CA LEU A 204 7.06 -11.53 9.80
C LEU A 204 8.22 -12.35 10.38
N LEU A 205 8.43 -13.60 9.91
CA LEU A 205 9.56 -14.47 10.27
C LEU A 205 10.73 -14.37 9.29
N ASP A 206 10.62 -13.62 8.18
CA ASP A 206 11.75 -13.43 7.27
C ASP A 206 12.87 -12.65 7.98
N ALA A 207 14.00 -13.33 8.22
CA ALA A 207 15.16 -12.75 8.88
C ALA A 207 15.87 -11.63 8.08
N LYS A 208 15.50 -11.44 6.81
CA LYS A 208 16.07 -10.37 5.96
C LYS A 208 15.65 -8.97 6.39
N PHE A 209 14.53 -8.85 7.11
CA PHE A 209 14.05 -7.58 7.62
C PHE A 209 13.75 -7.66 9.13
N PRO A 210 14.13 -6.67 9.95
CA PRO A 210 13.99 -6.74 11.40
C PRO A 210 12.57 -6.39 11.87
N TYR A 211 11.57 -7.20 11.52
CA TYR A 211 10.14 -6.95 11.76
C TYR A 211 9.81 -6.61 13.21
N LYS A 212 10.32 -7.38 14.18
CA LYS A 212 10.06 -7.12 15.61
C LYS A 212 10.52 -5.71 16.01
N LYS A 213 11.70 -5.29 15.57
CA LYS A 213 12.25 -3.95 15.83
C LYS A 213 11.38 -2.89 15.13
N PHE A 214 11.04 -3.11 13.87
CA PHE A 214 10.25 -2.15 13.08
C PHE A 214 8.85 -1.94 13.67
N ILE A 215 8.13 -3.02 14.02
CA ILE A 215 6.81 -2.96 14.63
C ILE A 215 6.85 -2.21 15.96
N ARG A 216 7.86 -2.47 16.80
CA ARG A 216 8.06 -1.73 18.06
C ARG A 216 8.32 -0.25 17.83
N ARG A 217 9.17 0.08 16.88
CA ARG A 217 9.45 1.48 16.53
C ARG A 217 8.19 2.21 16.01
N LEU A 218 7.37 1.55 15.18
CA LEU A 218 6.07 2.09 14.76
C LEU A 218 5.16 2.36 15.96
N ARG A 219 4.99 1.38 16.88
CA ARG A 219 4.21 1.54 18.10
C ARG A 219 4.73 2.71 18.95
N ASP A 220 6.04 2.74 19.23
CA ASP A 220 6.66 3.73 20.12
C ASP A 220 6.61 5.16 19.53
N SER A 221 6.47 5.28 18.21
CA SER A 221 6.25 6.53 17.50
C SER A 221 4.76 6.89 17.30
N ASN A 222 3.84 6.22 18.00
CA ASN A 222 2.39 6.41 17.90
C ASN A 222 1.88 6.31 16.44
N TYR A 223 2.31 5.28 15.72
CA TYR A 223 1.75 5.00 14.41
C TYR A 223 0.36 4.37 14.56
N GLU A 224 -0.68 5.06 14.07
CA GLU A 224 -2.08 4.60 14.15
C GLU A 224 -2.62 4.06 12.82
N GLY A 225 -1.78 3.99 11.78
CA GLY A 225 -2.17 3.54 10.45
C GLY A 225 -2.35 2.03 10.34
N TYR A 226 -2.70 1.59 9.13
CA TYR A 226 -2.82 0.18 8.78
C TYR A 226 -1.47 -0.39 8.35
N CYS A 227 -1.28 -1.67 8.65
CA CYS A 227 -0.19 -2.51 8.16
C CYS A 227 -0.82 -3.66 7.37
N SER A 228 -0.70 -3.65 6.05
CA SER A 228 -1.26 -4.66 5.16
C SER A 228 -0.24 -5.78 4.92
N LEU A 229 -0.68 -7.02 5.08
CA LEU A 229 0.15 -8.22 4.87
C LEU A 229 0.13 -8.63 3.40
N GLU A 230 1.27 -8.76 2.78
CA GLU A 230 1.51 -9.38 1.47
C GLU A 230 2.03 -10.81 1.68
N LEU A 231 1.13 -11.79 1.69
CA LEU A 231 1.47 -13.17 2.02
C LEU A 231 1.44 -14.09 0.81
N GLU A 232 2.32 -15.08 0.83
CA GLU A 232 2.39 -16.14 -0.18
C GLU A 232 1.23 -17.14 -0.04
N PRO A 233 0.91 -17.92 -1.09
CA PRO A 233 -0.16 -18.91 -1.05
C PRO A 233 0.05 -19.94 0.05
N SER A 234 -1.06 -20.40 0.64
CA SER A 234 -1.06 -21.47 1.65
C SER A 234 -2.22 -22.44 1.43
N GLN A 235 -2.00 -23.71 1.75
CA GLN A 235 -3.08 -24.70 1.79
C GLN A 235 -4.01 -24.53 3.01
N ASP A 236 -3.51 -23.86 4.05
CA ASP A 236 -4.29 -23.53 5.25
C ASP A 236 -4.15 -22.02 5.54
N PRO A 237 -4.81 -21.15 4.75
CA PRO A 237 -4.66 -19.72 4.85
C PRO A 237 -5.15 -19.17 6.20
N LEU A 238 -6.20 -19.74 6.79
CA LEU A 238 -6.72 -19.26 8.07
C LEU A 238 -5.72 -19.49 9.21
N ARG A 239 -5.04 -20.62 9.20
CA ARG A 239 -3.95 -20.89 10.14
C ARG A 239 -2.81 -19.90 9.98
N VAL A 240 -2.42 -19.58 8.74
CA VAL A 240 -1.39 -18.57 8.47
C VAL A 240 -1.79 -17.22 9.05
N LEU A 241 -3.03 -16.77 8.80
CA LEU A 241 -3.52 -15.50 9.33
C LEU A 241 -3.50 -15.49 10.88
N HIS A 242 -3.94 -16.56 11.54
CA HIS A 242 -3.92 -16.66 13.00
C HIS A 242 -2.49 -16.63 13.57
N LEU A 243 -1.54 -17.36 12.95
CA LEU A 243 -0.14 -17.35 13.38
C LEU A 243 0.50 -15.99 13.20
N THR A 244 0.27 -15.36 12.04
CA THR A 244 0.79 -14.01 11.77
C THR A 244 0.19 -12.98 12.72
N ARG A 245 -1.11 -13.06 13.03
CA ARG A 245 -1.76 -12.21 14.04
C ARG A 245 -1.14 -12.37 15.41
N ALA A 246 -0.96 -13.60 15.88
CA ALA A 246 -0.36 -13.87 17.19
C ALA A 246 1.09 -13.35 17.28
N LEU A 247 1.86 -13.53 16.19
CA LEU A 247 3.22 -13.02 16.12
C LEU A 247 3.28 -11.49 16.11
N PHE A 248 2.39 -10.85 15.37
CA PHE A 248 2.26 -9.39 15.37
C PHE A 248 1.93 -8.86 16.76
N GLU A 249 0.98 -9.47 17.46
CA GLU A 249 0.61 -9.10 18.84
C GLU A 249 1.79 -9.25 19.80
N GLU A 250 2.57 -10.33 19.69
CA GLU A 250 3.81 -10.53 20.46
C GLU A 250 4.85 -9.44 20.16
N PHE A 251 4.99 -9.04 18.88
CA PHE A 251 5.93 -7.98 18.52
C PHE A 251 5.47 -6.59 19.00
N VAL A 252 4.17 -6.36 19.04
CA VAL A 252 3.58 -5.12 19.61
C VAL A 252 3.67 -5.10 21.14
N ALA A 253 3.64 -6.24 21.81
CA ALA A 253 3.78 -6.30 23.26
C ALA A 253 5.12 -5.71 23.73
N LYS A 254 5.14 -5.19 24.97
CA LYS A 254 6.34 -4.55 25.56
C LYS A 254 7.41 -5.57 25.93
#